data_9ec318ced17a4d53609dca959f695654
#
_entry.id   9ec318ced17a4d53609dca959f695654
#
_cell.length_a   1.000
_cell.length_b   1.000
_cell.length_c   1.000
_cell.angle_alpha   90.00
_cell.angle_beta   90.00
_cell.angle_gamma   90.00
#
_symmetry.space_group_name_H-M   'P 1'
#
loop_
_entity.id
_entity.type
_entity.pdbx_description
1 polymer ?
#
loop_
_entity_poly.entity_id
_entity_poly.type
_entity_poly.pdbx_seq_one_letter_code
_entity_poly.pdbx_strand_id
1 'polypeptide(L)'
;MYGSVVTTSIALLFAVPISLGIALFQSELAPRKRRLPSIFLVELLAAVPSVIYGLWGILFLVPFMASSVDPWLVSSLGFLPIFYGYTNGLGMLTAGVILAIMIIPYGAAVMREVITAVPRAQREACIALGGTKWETMRMAVIPYASTGIIAAIILAMGRAIGETMAVTMVIGNVARITPSLFLPAETIPSVIANEFTEVAGNGIYLAALFELALILFAIALVMNLIGRLLITRLALHGKRSSDV
;
A
#
# COMPACT_ATOMS: atom_id res chain seq x y z
N MET A 1 11.78 -10.04 -8.90
CA MET A 1 12.11 -8.74 -8.27
C MET A 1 11.51 -7.53 -8.98
N TYR A 2 11.71 -7.38 -10.31
CA TYR A 2 11.19 -6.24 -11.06
C TYR A 2 9.68 -6.01 -10.87
N GLY A 3 8.85 -7.05 -11.08
CA GLY A 3 7.41 -6.96 -10.89
C GLY A 3 7.00 -6.55 -9.47
N SER A 4 7.67 -7.08 -8.43
CA SER A 4 7.39 -6.68 -7.03
C SER A 4 7.62 -5.19 -6.79
N VAL A 5 8.72 -4.63 -7.33
CA VAL A 5 9.04 -3.20 -7.18
C VAL A 5 8.03 -2.34 -7.93
N VAL A 6 7.73 -2.69 -9.18
CA VAL A 6 6.79 -1.91 -10.02
C VAL A 6 5.38 -1.93 -9.44
N THR A 7 4.83 -3.11 -9.13
CA THR A 7 3.48 -3.22 -8.56
C THR A 7 3.35 -2.53 -7.21
N THR A 8 4.37 -2.65 -6.34
CA THR A 8 4.39 -1.94 -5.05
C THR A 8 4.46 -0.43 -5.24
N SER A 9 5.26 0.06 -6.19
CA SER A 9 5.36 1.50 -6.49
C SER A 9 4.02 2.06 -6.97
N ILE A 10 3.34 1.35 -7.89
CA ILE A 10 1.99 1.72 -8.35
C ILE A 10 1.02 1.71 -7.17
N ALA A 11 1.05 0.66 -6.35
CA ALA A 11 0.17 0.55 -5.19
C ALA A 11 0.35 1.71 -4.22
N LEU A 12 1.59 2.08 -3.89
CA LEU A 12 1.87 3.19 -2.98
C LEU A 12 1.49 4.55 -3.58
N LEU A 13 1.66 4.74 -4.88
CA LEU A 13 1.27 5.98 -5.57
C LEU A 13 -0.21 6.30 -5.36
N PHE A 14 -1.09 5.30 -5.40
CA PHE A 14 -2.52 5.45 -5.14
C PHE A 14 -2.87 5.35 -3.65
N ALA A 15 -2.28 4.38 -2.94
CA ALA A 15 -2.67 4.10 -1.56
C ALA A 15 -2.24 5.20 -0.59
N VAL A 16 -1.05 5.78 -0.73
CA VAL A 16 -0.54 6.77 0.23
C VAL A 16 -1.42 8.02 0.32
N PRO A 17 -1.74 8.72 -0.79
CA PRO A 17 -2.56 9.92 -0.71
C PRO A 17 -3.97 9.63 -0.21
N ILE A 18 -4.58 8.50 -0.64
CA ILE A 18 -5.92 8.12 -0.23
C ILE A 18 -5.94 7.74 1.26
N SER A 19 -4.98 6.92 1.72
CA SER A 19 -4.85 6.54 3.14
C SER A 19 -4.65 7.75 4.04
N LEU A 20 -3.80 8.69 3.63
CA LEU A 20 -3.57 9.93 4.37
C LEU A 20 -4.85 10.78 4.43
N GLY A 21 -5.57 10.92 3.31
CA GLY A 21 -6.84 11.62 3.26
C GLY A 21 -7.89 11.01 4.20
N ILE A 22 -8.04 9.69 4.20
CA ILE A 22 -8.93 8.96 5.11
C ILE A 22 -8.51 9.16 6.57
N ALA A 23 -7.22 9.02 6.87
CA ALA A 23 -6.68 9.20 8.22
C ALA A 23 -6.92 10.61 8.76
N LEU A 24 -6.67 11.64 7.96
CA LEU A 24 -6.93 13.04 8.32
C LEU A 24 -8.42 13.31 8.49
N PHE A 25 -9.26 12.76 7.60
CA PHE A 25 -10.71 12.87 7.75
C PHE A 25 -11.18 12.28 9.07
N GLN A 26 -10.77 11.06 9.39
CA GLN A 26 -11.18 10.35 10.61
C GLN A 26 -10.63 10.97 11.89
N SER A 27 -9.42 11.54 11.87
CA SER A 27 -8.80 12.12 13.07
C SER A 27 -9.28 13.54 13.36
N GLU A 28 -9.37 14.41 12.34
CA GLU A 28 -9.54 15.85 12.51
C GLU A 28 -10.88 16.38 11.98
N LEU A 29 -11.40 15.87 10.86
CA LEU A 29 -12.50 16.46 10.13
C LEU A 29 -13.85 15.80 10.41
N ALA A 30 -13.86 14.50 10.70
CA ALA A 30 -15.11 13.75 10.84
C ALA A 30 -15.94 14.24 12.03
N PRO A 31 -17.24 14.58 11.83
CA PRO A 31 -18.15 14.88 12.92
C PRO A 31 -18.30 13.64 13.84
N ARG A 32 -18.49 13.88 15.14
CA ARG A 32 -18.57 12.81 16.16
C ARG A 32 -19.49 11.64 15.76
N LYS A 33 -20.63 11.93 15.12
CA LYS A 33 -21.62 10.92 14.69
C LYS A 33 -21.10 10.00 13.56
N ARG A 34 -20.21 10.49 12.68
CA ARG A 34 -19.70 9.74 11.51
C ARG A 34 -18.32 9.14 11.75
N ARG A 35 -17.60 9.57 12.78
CA ARG A 35 -16.23 9.15 13.07
C ARG A 35 -16.17 7.66 13.37
N LEU A 36 -16.94 7.15 14.32
CA LEU A 36 -16.95 5.74 14.70
C LEU A 36 -17.37 4.81 13.55
N PRO A 37 -18.47 5.07 12.82
CA PRO A 37 -18.84 4.25 11.67
C PRO A 37 -17.77 4.22 10.57
N SER A 38 -17.10 5.35 10.28
CA SER A 38 -16.05 5.38 9.27
C SER A 38 -14.79 4.60 9.69
N ILE A 39 -14.42 4.66 10.96
CA ILE A 39 -13.34 3.85 11.52
C ILE A 39 -13.65 2.36 11.39
N PHE A 40 -14.84 1.96 11.83
CA PHE A 40 -15.29 0.58 11.75
C PHE A 40 -15.29 0.04 10.33
N LEU A 41 -15.76 0.82 9.35
CA LEU A 41 -15.74 0.42 7.94
C LEU A 41 -14.31 0.21 7.41
N VAL A 42 -13.38 1.08 7.75
CA VAL A 42 -11.97 0.96 7.33
C VAL A 42 -11.32 -0.27 7.98
N GLU A 43 -11.57 -0.50 9.26
CA GLU A 43 -11.06 -1.68 9.97
C GLU A 43 -11.68 -2.99 9.44
N LEU A 44 -12.95 -2.98 9.08
CA LEU A 44 -13.62 -4.12 8.44
C LEU A 44 -12.97 -4.44 7.08
N LEU A 45 -12.72 -3.42 6.25
CA LEU A 45 -12.05 -3.61 4.95
C LEU A 45 -10.62 -4.12 5.14
N ALA A 46 -9.89 -3.65 6.16
CA ALA A 46 -8.55 -4.13 6.45
C ALA A 46 -8.50 -5.61 6.89
N ALA A 47 -9.60 -6.12 7.43
CA ALA A 47 -9.74 -7.51 7.90
C ALA A 47 -10.15 -8.50 6.78
N VAL A 48 -10.54 -8.00 5.59
CA VAL A 48 -10.92 -8.87 4.46
C VAL A 48 -9.72 -9.69 3.98
N PRO A 49 -9.86 -11.03 3.84
CA PRO A 49 -8.80 -11.88 3.29
C PRO A 49 -8.37 -11.46 1.89
N SER A 50 -7.05 -11.47 1.61
CA SER A 50 -6.49 -11.05 0.31
C SER A 50 -6.99 -11.86 -0.88
N VAL A 51 -7.31 -13.14 -0.67
CA VAL A 51 -7.91 -14.01 -1.70
C VAL A 51 -9.24 -13.44 -2.22
N ILE A 52 -10.06 -12.82 -1.34
CA ILE A 52 -11.34 -12.21 -1.75
C ILE A 52 -11.07 -11.01 -2.68
N TYR A 53 -10.07 -10.19 -2.35
CA TYR A 53 -9.65 -9.10 -3.24
C TYR A 53 -9.14 -9.62 -4.57
N GLY A 54 -8.35 -10.71 -4.57
CA GLY A 54 -7.86 -11.35 -5.79
C GLY A 54 -8.98 -11.91 -6.66
N LEU A 55 -9.95 -12.61 -6.06
CA LEU A 55 -11.13 -13.15 -6.75
C LEU A 55 -12.00 -12.02 -7.34
N TRP A 56 -12.27 -10.98 -6.56
CA TRP A 56 -12.96 -9.79 -7.05
C TRP A 56 -12.15 -9.13 -8.19
N GLY A 57 -10.83 -9.09 -8.04
CA GLY A 57 -9.92 -8.54 -9.04
C GLY A 57 -10.03 -9.24 -10.39
N ILE A 58 -9.96 -10.58 -10.41
CA ILE A 58 -10.03 -11.33 -11.68
C ILE A 58 -11.44 -11.28 -12.32
N LEU A 59 -12.49 -11.26 -11.50
CA LEU A 59 -13.87 -11.27 -12.00
C LEU A 59 -14.39 -9.91 -12.45
N PHE A 60 -13.95 -8.83 -11.80
CA PHE A 60 -14.48 -7.48 -12.04
C PHE A 60 -13.41 -6.48 -12.48
N LEU A 61 -12.26 -6.42 -11.77
CA LEU A 61 -11.25 -5.42 -12.07
C LEU A 61 -10.54 -5.72 -13.40
N VAL A 62 -10.16 -6.96 -13.66
CA VAL A 62 -9.48 -7.36 -14.92
C VAL A 62 -10.35 -7.07 -16.14
N PRO A 63 -11.63 -7.50 -16.23
CA PRO A 63 -12.49 -7.11 -17.35
C PRO A 63 -12.71 -5.61 -17.49
N PHE A 64 -12.83 -4.88 -16.37
CA PHE A 64 -12.96 -3.43 -16.37
C PHE A 64 -11.69 -2.72 -16.89
N MET A 65 -10.52 -3.18 -16.47
CA MET A 65 -9.24 -2.67 -16.99
C MET A 65 -9.13 -2.92 -18.49
N ALA A 66 -9.36 -4.15 -18.94
CA ALA A 66 -9.28 -4.54 -20.35
C ALA A 66 -10.25 -3.77 -21.26
N SER A 67 -11.47 -3.51 -20.80
CA SER A 67 -12.51 -2.88 -21.62
C SER A 67 -12.51 -1.36 -21.60
N SER A 68 -12.06 -0.76 -20.52
CA SER A 68 -12.24 0.69 -20.30
C SER A 68 -10.94 1.43 -20.02
N VAL A 69 -10.16 0.99 -19.02
CA VAL A 69 -8.99 1.75 -18.54
C VAL A 69 -7.81 1.61 -19.48
N ASP A 70 -7.45 0.39 -19.84
CA ASP A 70 -6.29 0.12 -20.69
C ASP A 70 -6.44 0.76 -22.10
N PRO A 71 -7.59 0.62 -22.80
CA PRO A 71 -7.79 1.27 -24.10
C PRO A 71 -7.72 2.81 -24.00
N TRP A 72 -8.26 3.38 -22.93
CA TRP A 72 -8.20 4.82 -22.67
C TRP A 72 -6.74 5.28 -22.44
N LEU A 73 -5.97 4.54 -21.64
CA LEU A 73 -4.56 4.84 -21.39
C LEU A 73 -3.72 4.69 -22.66
N VAL A 74 -3.96 3.67 -23.48
CA VAL A 74 -3.28 3.51 -24.78
C VAL A 74 -3.60 4.65 -25.72
N SER A 75 -4.86 5.09 -25.81
CA SER A 75 -5.24 6.19 -26.71
C SER A 75 -4.70 7.55 -26.26
N SER A 76 -4.59 7.76 -24.93
CA SER A 76 -4.17 9.04 -24.35
C SER A 76 -2.66 9.15 -24.12
N LEU A 77 -2.03 8.06 -23.68
CA LEU A 77 -0.64 8.00 -23.20
C LEU A 77 0.22 6.96 -23.94
N GLY A 78 -0.28 6.36 -25.02
CA GLY A 78 0.41 5.32 -25.78
C GLY A 78 1.75 5.72 -26.40
N PHE A 79 2.08 7.03 -26.43
CA PHE A 79 3.40 7.51 -26.81
C PHE A 79 4.49 7.18 -25.77
N LEU A 80 4.11 6.82 -24.54
CA LEU A 80 5.03 6.41 -23.49
C LEU A 80 5.29 4.89 -23.56
N PRO A 81 6.54 4.44 -23.45
CA PRO A 81 6.87 3.01 -23.50
C PRO A 81 6.28 2.18 -22.35
N ILE A 82 5.73 2.83 -21.32
CA ILE A 82 5.07 2.18 -20.19
C ILE A 82 3.59 1.84 -20.47
N PHE A 83 2.97 2.40 -21.50
CA PHE A 83 1.57 2.20 -21.87
C PHE A 83 1.40 1.63 -23.28
N TYR A 84 2.29 0.73 -23.71
CA TYR A 84 2.16 0.07 -25.01
C TYR A 84 1.88 -1.44 -24.83
N GLY A 85 1.29 -2.06 -25.84
CA GLY A 85 1.12 -3.50 -25.95
C GLY A 85 -0.30 -3.98 -25.88
N TYR A 86 -0.45 -5.30 -25.75
CA TYR A 86 -1.74 -5.96 -25.72
C TYR A 86 -2.40 -5.78 -24.35
N THR A 87 -3.66 -5.38 -24.36
CA THR A 87 -4.45 -5.07 -23.17
C THR A 87 -5.49 -6.15 -22.93
N ASN A 88 -5.20 -7.12 -22.09
CA ASN A 88 -6.13 -8.14 -21.63
C ASN A 88 -6.57 -7.93 -20.17
N GLY A 89 -6.17 -6.82 -19.58
CA GLY A 89 -6.45 -6.48 -18.19
C GLY A 89 -5.58 -7.21 -17.16
N LEU A 90 -4.83 -8.25 -17.56
CA LEU A 90 -3.86 -8.94 -16.70
C LEU A 90 -2.49 -8.28 -16.85
N GLY A 91 -1.92 -7.78 -15.78
CA GLY A 91 -0.61 -7.14 -15.83
C GLY A 91 -0.21 -6.41 -14.55
N MET A 92 0.94 -5.74 -14.60
CA MET A 92 1.50 -5.02 -13.45
C MET A 92 0.62 -3.86 -12.99
N LEU A 93 -0.09 -3.18 -13.91
CA LEU A 93 -0.98 -2.08 -13.56
C LEU A 93 -2.16 -2.57 -12.73
N THR A 94 -2.86 -3.60 -13.20
CA THR A 94 -4.01 -4.19 -12.49
C THR A 94 -3.59 -4.76 -11.13
N ALA A 95 -2.43 -5.43 -11.08
CA ALA A 95 -1.85 -5.93 -9.83
C ALA A 95 -1.52 -4.78 -8.86
N GLY A 96 -0.98 -3.66 -9.35
CA GLY A 96 -0.72 -2.48 -8.54
C GLY A 96 -2.00 -1.82 -8.01
N VAL A 97 -3.06 -1.76 -8.83
CA VAL A 97 -4.36 -1.18 -8.42
C VAL A 97 -5.05 -2.04 -7.36
N ILE A 98 -5.12 -3.36 -7.55
CA ILE A 98 -5.73 -4.25 -6.54
C ILE A 98 -4.97 -4.19 -5.21
N LEU A 99 -3.64 -4.15 -5.29
CA LEU A 99 -2.75 -4.01 -4.15
C LEU A 99 -2.98 -2.66 -3.44
N ALA A 100 -3.17 -1.56 -4.18
CA ALA A 100 -3.52 -0.27 -3.62
C ALA A 100 -4.83 -0.33 -2.83
N ILE A 101 -5.89 -0.89 -3.43
CA ILE A 101 -7.21 -1.02 -2.78
C ILE A 101 -7.10 -1.77 -1.45
N MET A 102 -6.32 -2.84 -1.41
CA MET A 102 -6.12 -3.65 -0.22
C MET A 102 -5.29 -2.94 0.86
N ILE A 103 -4.30 -2.12 0.46
CA ILE A 103 -3.38 -1.43 1.38
C ILE A 103 -4.01 -0.15 1.96
N ILE A 104 -4.89 0.52 1.23
CA ILE A 104 -5.54 1.77 1.66
C ILE A 104 -6.11 1.67 3.09
N PRO A 105 -6.96 0.69 3.45
CA PRO A 105 -7.52 0.62 4.79
C PRO A 105 -6.47 0.38 5.87
N TYR A 106 -5.46 -0.44 5.60
CA TYR A 106 -4.35 -0.68 6.53
C TYR A 106 -3.52 0.60 6.75
N GLY A 107 -3.11 1.26 5.67
CA GLY A 107 -2.36 2.51 5.72
C GLY A 107 -3.12 3.62 6.45
N ALA A 108 -4.43 3.73 6.18
CA ALA A 108 -5.30 4.70 6.83
C ALA A 108 -5.41 4.45 8.34
N ALA A 109 -5.52 3.20 8.78
CA ALA A 109 -5.60 2.86 10.20
C ALA A 109 -4.31 3.25 10.93
N VAL A 110 -3.13 2.88 10.40
CA VAL A 110 -1.84 3.20 11.03
C VAL A 110 -1.58 4.72 11.02
N MET A 111 -1.84 5.41 9.90
CA MET A 111 -1.68 6.87 9.82
C MET A 111 -2.62 7.60 10.78
N ARG A 112 -3.86 7.13 10.94
CA ARG A 112 -4.81 7.69 11.91
C ARG A 112 -4.29 7.60 13.34
N GLU A 113 -3.71 6.46 13.74
CA GLU A 113 -3.12 6.29 15.07
C GLU A 113 -2.02 7.31 15.32
N VAL A 114 -1.11 7.47 14.36
CA VAL A 114 -0.01 8.45 14.41
C VAL A 114 -0.54 9.88 14.51
N ILE A 115 -1.53 10.26 13.70
CA ILE A 115 -2.11 11.60 13.70
C ILE A 115 -2.86 11.87 15.01
N THR A 116 -3.55 10.88 15.55
CA THR A 116 -4.28 11.01 16.81
C THR A 116 -3.34 11.19 18.01
N ALA A 117 -2.13 10.61 17.94
CA ALA A 117 -1.10 10.74 18.98
C ALA A 117 -0.45 12.14 19.06
N VAL A 118 -0.68 13.04 18.10
CA VAL A 118 -0.20 14.43 18.15
C VAL A 118 -0.76 15.14 19.39
N PRO A 119 0.06 15.81 20.24
CA PRO A 119 -0.40 16.48 21.44
C PRO A 119 -1.44 17.57 21.16
N ARG A 120 -2.44 17.69 22.04
CA ARG A 120 -3.50 18.71 21.92
C ARG A 120 -2.93 20.14 21.94
N ALA A 121 -1.89 20.38 22.71
CA ALA A 121 -1.22 21.68 22.80
C ALA A 121 -0.79 22.22 21.42
N GLN A 122 -0.33 21.35 20.50
CA GLN A 122 0.05 21.76 19.14
C GLN A 122 -1.16 22.28 18.34
N ARG A 123 -2.31 21.65 18.53
CA ARG A 123 -3.57 22.08 17.87
C ARG A 123 -4.11 23.37 18.46
N GLU A 124 -4.11 23.45 19.80
CA GLU A 124 -4.61 24.60 20.55
C GLU A 124 -3.76 25.85 20.30
N ALA A 125 -2.44 25.71 20.22
CA ALA A 125 -1.52 26.80 19.89
C ALA A 125 -1.85 27.42 18.51
N CYS A 126 -2.08 26.60 17.48
CA CYS A 126 -2.43 27.10 16.16
C CYS A 126 -3.80 27.79 16.14
N ILE A 127 -4.78 27.24 16.86
CA ILE A 127 -6.14 27.81 16.96
C ILE A 127 -6.08 29.14 17.76
N ALA A 128 -5.27 29.24 18.80
CA ALA A 128 -5.10 30.46 19.58
C ALA A 128 -4.51 31.62 18.75
N LEU A 129 -3.71 31.30 17.72
CA LEU A 129 -3.20 32.27 16.74
C LEU A 129 -4.21 32.60 15.63
N GLY A 130 -5.46 32.13 15.73
CA GLY A 130 -6.51 32.37 14.75
C GLY A 130 -6.55 31.40 13.57
N GLY A 131 -5.79 30.32 13.63
CA GLY A 131 -5.75 29.31 12.56
C GLY A 131 -7.07 28.55 12.40
N THR A 132 -7.49 28.33 11.16
CA THR A 132 -8.61 27.46 10.81
C THR A 132 -8.27 25.98 11.05
N LYS A 133 -9.27 25.09 11.05
CA LYS A 133 -9.02 23.64 11.17
C LYS A 133 -8.08 23.10 10.07
N TRP A 134 -8.19 23.61 8.86
CA TRP A 134 -7.32 23.23 7.75
C TRP A 134 -5.88 23.68 7.96
N GLU A 135 -5.70 24.92 8.39
CA GLU A 135 -4.37 25.46 8.72
C GLU A 135 -3.74 24.71 9.89
N THR A 136 -4.50 24.43 10.94
CA THR A 136 -4.04 23.63 12.08
C THR A 136 -3.56 22.25 11.62
N MET A 137 -4.32 21.59 10.74
CA MET A 137 -3.94 20.28 10.19
C MET A 137 -2.66 20.37 9.37
N ARG A 138 -2.55 21.37 8.47
CA ARG A 138 -1.41 21.51 7.56
C ARG A 138 -0.15 22.04 8.25
N MET A 139 -0.27 22.96 9.21
CA MET A 139 0.86 23.68 9.81
C MET A 139 1.31 23.07 11.13
N ALA A 140 0.44 22.42 11.89
CA ALA A 140 0.76 21.83 13.19
C ALA A 140 0.73 20.30 13.16
N VAL A 141 -0.38 19.68 12.72
CA VAL A 141 -0.58 18.24 12.85
C VAL A 141 0.28 17.43 11.88
N ILE A 142 0.24 17.71 10.58
CA ILE A 142 0.99 16.96 9.56
C ILE A 142 2.50 17.09 9.76
N PRO A 143 3.09 18.27 9.99
CA PRO A 143 4.52 18.39 10.23
C PRO A 143 4.98 17.64 11.48
N TYR A 144 4.21 17.71 12.56
CA TYR A 144 4.52 16.97 13.79
C TYR A 144 4.44 15.45 13.60
N ALA A 145 3.41 14.97 12.88
CA ALA A 145 3.17 13.56 12.60
C ALA A 145 4.03 12.99 11.46
N SER A 146 4.81 13.83 10.75
CA SER A 146 5.48 13.47 9.49
C SER A 146 6.33 12.20 9.57
N THR A 147 7.15 12.05 10.60
CA THR A 147 8.00 10.87 10.79
C THR A 147 7.15 9.60 10.98
N GLY A 148 6.01 9.70 11.69
CA GLY A 148 5.11 8.55 11.85
C GLY A 148 4.30 8.25 10.60
N ILE A 149 3.96 9.26 9.80
CA ILE A 149 3.34 9.06 8.49
C ILE A 149 4.32 8.32 7.56
N ILE A 150 5.60 8.72 7.54
CA ILE A 150 6.64 8.00 6.78
C ILE A 150 6.77 6.56 7.28
N ALA A 151 6.80 6.35 8.58
CA ALA A 151 6.85 5.01 9.16
C ALA A 151 5.62 4.15 8.77
N ALA A 152 4.43 4.73 8.74
CA ALA A 152 3.21 4.06 8.27
C ALA A 152 3.30 3.68 6.78
N ILE A 153 3.88 4.54 5.94
CA ILE A 153 4.15 4.24 4.53
C ILE A 153 5.12 3.06 4.39
N ILE A 154 6.20 3.04 5.18
CA ILE A 154 7.18 1.94 5.16
C ILE A 154 6.53 0.62 5.59
N LEU A 155 5.68 0.63 6.61
CA LEU A 155 4.94 -0.56 7.04
C LEU A 155 3.95 -1.04 5.96
N ALA A 156 3.25 -0.11 5.32
CA ALA A 156 2.34 -0.40 4.20
C ALA A 156 3.11 -1.00 3.01
N MET A 157 4.30 -0.47 2.70
CA MET A 157 5.19 -0.99 1.67
C MET A 157 5.68 -2.41 2.00
N GLY A 158 6.06 -2.68 3.25
CA GLY A 158 6.45 -4.03 3.68
C GLY A 158 5.33 -5.05 3.50
N ARG A 159 4.08 -4.67 3.78
CA ARG A 159 2.89 -5.49 3.51
C ARG A 159 2.67 -5.70 2.01
N ALA A 160 2.84 -4.63 1.20
CA ALA A 160 2.67 -4.68 -0.24
C ALA A 160 3.63 -5.65 -0.93
N ILE A 161 4.91 -5.60 -0.55
CA ILE A 161 5.96 -6.46 -1.14
C ILE A 161 5.70 -7.94 -0.83
N GLY A 162 5.14 -8.24 0.34
CA GLY A 162 4.82 -9.60 0.78
C GLY A 162 3.49 -10.16 0.28
N GLU A 163 2.65 -9.36 -0.43
CA GLU A 163 1.34 -9.82 -0.87
C GLU A 163 1.46 -10.87 -1.99
N THR A 164 0.85 -12.01 -1.75
CA THR A 164 0.93 -13.16 -2.65
C THR A 164 -0.36 -13.38 -3.42
N MET A 165 -1.46 -13.69 -2.72
CA MET A 165 -2.67 -14.25 -3.34
C MET A 165 -3.39 -13.26 -4.25
N ALA A 166 -3.63 -12.03 -3.78
CA ALA A 166 -4.33 -11.04 -4.58
C ALA A 166 -3.55 -10.69 -5.86
N VAL A 167 -2.23 -10.57 -5.76
CA VAL A 167 -1.36 -10.24 -6.90
C VAL A 167 -1.26 -11.40 -7.89
N THR A 168 -1.01 -12.63 -7.42
CA THR A 168 -0.89 -13.82 -8.27
C THR A 168 -2.12 -14.02 -9.16
N MET A 169 -3.32 -13.71 -8.67
CA MET A 169 -4.55 -13.88 -9.45
C MET A 169 -4.70 -12.90 -10.62
N VAL A 170 -4.05 -11.73 -10.58
CA VAL A 170 -4.29 -10.65 -11.56
C VAL A 170 -3.07 -10.19 -12.34
N ILE A 171 -1.85 -10.61 -11.94
CA ILE A 171 -0.60 -10.16 -12.58
C ILE A 171 -0.28 -10.90 -13.88
N GLY A 172 -0.85 -12.10 -14.07
CA GLY A 172 -0.68 -12.91 -15.26
C GLY A 172 0.47 -13.92 -15.23
N ASN A 173 1.33 -13.92 -14.21
CA ASN A 173 2.35 -14.93 -13.87
C ASN A 173 3.25 -15.34 -15.06
N VAL A 174 3.89 -14.39 -15.70
CA VAL A 174 4.86 -14.61 -16.79
C VAL A 174 6.20 -14.02 -16.40
N ALA A 175 7.24 -14.85 -16.43
CA ALA A 175 8.64 -14.46 -16.16
C ALA A 175 9.18 -13.53 -17.26
N ARG A 176 8.84 -12.26 -17.21
CA ARG A 176 9.23 -11.24 -18.19
C ARG A 176 9.60 -9.93 -17.52
N ILE A 177 10.65 -9.30 -18.04
CA ILE A 177 11.02 -7.91 -17.71
C ILE A 177 10.66 -7.04 -18.91
N THR A 178 9.70 -6.14 -18.72
CA THR A 178 9.20 -5.23 -19.77
C THR A 178 8.84 -3.88 -19.15
N PRO A 179 9.10 -2.77 -19.85
CA PRO A 179 8.66 -1.46 -19.38
C PRO A 179 7.14 -1.28 -19.37
N SER A 180 6.41 -2.05 -20.19
CA SER A 180 4.95 -1.93 -20.27
C SER A 180 4.25 -2.44 -19.01
N LEU A 181 3.35 -1.64 -18.44
CA LEU A 181 2.55 -1.94 -17.28
C LEU A 181 1.34 -2.85 -17.59
N PHE A 182 0.96 -2.96 -18.87
CA PHE A 182 -0.16 -3.81 -19.30
C PHE A 182 0.23 -5.27 -19.44
N LEU A 183 1.52 -5.54 -19.63
CA LEU A 183 1.96 -6.90 -19.89
C LEU A 183 2.06 -7.71 -18.58
N PRO A 184 1.77 -9.02 -18.65
CA PRO A 184 1.97 -9.94 -17.55
C PRO A 184 3.42 -9.94 -17.05
N ALA A 185 3.56 -10.09 -15.74
CA ALA A 185 4.85 -10.19 -15.04
C ALA A 185 4.71 -11.14 -13.84
N GLU A 186 5.75 -11.22 -13.03
CA GLU A 186 5.78 -11.99 -11.79
C GLU A 186 6.35 -11.16 -10.65
N THR A 187 5.84 -11.42 -9.45
CA THR A 187 6.43 -10.94 -8.19
C THR A 187 7.17 -12.08 -7.49
N ILE A 188 8.06 -11.76 -6.54
CA ILE A 188 8.74 -12.81 -5.76
C ILE A 188 7.71 -13.72 -5.06
N PRO A 189 6.68 -13.19 -4.35
CA PRO A 189 5.68 -14.06 -3.73
C PRO A 189 4.88 -14.89 -4.72
N SER A 190 4.56 -14.36 -5.92
CA SER A 190 3.79 -15.11 -6.91
C SER A 190 4.59 -16.28 -7.52
N VAL A 191 5.89 -16.07 -7.78
CA VAL A 191 6.78 -17.14 -8.22
C VAL A 191 6.83 -18.26 -7.19
N ILE A 192 7.06 -17.93 -5.91
CA ILE A 192 7.12 -18.93 -4.84
C ILE A 192 5.80 -19.70 -4.76
N ALA A 193 4.65 -19.01 -4.82
CA ALA A 193 3.34 -19.66 -4.71
C ALA A 193 3.01 -20.60 -5.88
N ASN A 194 3.39 -20.22 -7.10
CA ASN A 194 3.09 -21.00 -8.29
C ASN A 194 4.06 -22.18 -8.47
N GLU A 195 5.36 -21.93 -8.31
CA GLU A 195 6.40 -22.90 -8.62
C GLU A 195 6.61 -23.94 -7.51
N PHE A 196 6.25 -23.63 -6.25
CA PHE A 196 6.56 -24.50 -5.12
C PHE A 196 5.94 -25.89 -5.24
N THR A 197 4.74 -26.00 -5.79
CA THR A 197 4.04 -27.28 -5.96
C THR A 197 4.58 -28.10 -7.12
N GLU A 198 5.14 -27.45 -8.14
CA GLU A 198 5.62 -28.13 -9.36
C GLU A 198 7.04 -28.68 -9.20
N VAL A 199 7.81 -28.10 -8.29
CA VAL A 199 9.26 -28.34 -8.13
C VAL A 199 9.59 -29.39 -7.08
N ALA A 200 8.60 -30.02 -6.45
CA ALA A 200 8.77 -30.95 -5.32
C ALA A 200 9.74 -32.14 -5.57
N GLY A 201 10.15 -32.40 -6.83
CA GLY A 201 11.12 -33.46 -7.20
C GLY A 201 12.50 -32.97 -7.61
N ASN A 202 12.76 -31.67 -7.74
CA ASN A 202 14.02 -31.11 -8.24
C ASN A 202 14.74 -30.28 -7.19
N GLY A 203 15.76 -30.87 -6.55
CA GLY A 203 16.46 -30.26 -5.41
C GLY A 203 17.11 -28.91 -5.71
N ILE A 204 17.61 -28.65 -6.93
CA ILE A 204 18.23 -27.37 -7.31
C ILE A 204 17.17 -26.27 -7.42
N TYR A 205 16.04 -26.55 -8.06
CA TYR A 205 14.92 -25.60 -8.16
C TYR A 205 14.34 -25.28 -6.80
N LEU A 206 14.16 -26.29 -5.97
CA LEU A 206 13.66 -26.11 -4.62
C LEU A 206 14.60 -25.21 -3.79
N ALA A 207 15.92 -25.41 -3.91
CA ALA A 207 16.92 -24.57 -3.25
C ALA A 207 16.83 -23.10 -3.72
N ALA A 208 16.63 -22.85 -5.02
CA ALA A 208 16.45 -21.52 -5.58
C ALA A 208 15.17 -20.82 -5.04
N LEU A 209 14.06 -21.57 -4.88
CA LEU A 209 12.85 -21.04 -4.28
C LEU A 209 13.04 -20.68 -2.79
N PHE A 210 13.76 -21.49 -2.04
CA PHE A 210 14.11 -21.15 -0.65
C PHE A 210 15.01 -19.92 -0.57
N GLU A 211 15.93 -19.73 -1.50
CA GLU A 211 16.76 -18.53 -1.58
C GLU A 211 15.90 -17.29 -1.87
N LEU A 212 14.96 -17.36 -2.82
CA LEU A 212 13.99 -16.28 -3.08
C LEU A 212 13.12 -15.97 -1.86
N ALA A 213 12.67 -17.00 -1.15
CA ALA A 213 11.88 -16.84 0.08
C ALA A 213 12.71 -16.17 1.19
N LEU A 214 13.98 -16.51 1.33
CA LEU A 214 14.90 -15.88 2.29
C LEU A 214 15.14 -14.39 1.95
N ILE A 215 15.32 -14.07 0.68
CA ILE A 215 15.47 -12.68 0.21
C ILE A 215 14.21 -11.90 0.51
N LEU A 216 13.01 -12.43 0.20
CA LEU A 216 11.72 -11.80 0.49
C LEU A 216 11.56 -11.57 1.99
N PHE A 217 11.86 -12.58 2.81
CA PHE A 217 11.82 -12.50 4.26
C PHE A 217 12.75 -11.40 4.79
N ALA A 218 13.99 -11.34 4.30
CA ALA A 218 14.97 -10.33 4.71
C ALA A 218 14.48 -8.91 4.36
N ILE A 219 13.95 -8.69 3.16
CA ILE A 219 13.38 -7.41 2.73
C ILE A 219 12.21 -7.03 3.65
N ALA A 220 11.26 -7.94 3.86
CA ALA A 220 10.09 -7.69 4.70
C ALA A 220 10.47 -7.41 6.15
N LEU A 221 11.45 -8.15 6.70
CA LEU A 221 11.97 -7.96 8.06
C LEU A 221 12.58 -6.57 8.22
N VAL A 222 13.48 -6.18 7.29
CA VAL A 222 14.15 -4.87 7.32
C VAL A 222 13.12 -3.74 7.22
N MET A 223 12.15 -3.82 6.31
CA MET A 223 11.11 -2.81 6.15
C MET A 223 10.25 -2.67 7.41
N ASN A 224 9.81 -3.78 7.99
CA ASN A 224 9.03 -3.78 9.21
C ASN A 224 9.82 -3.25 10.42
N LEU A 225 11.11 -3.60 10.52
CA LEU A 225 11.98 -3.12 11.60
C LEU A 225 12.18 -1.61 11.50
N ILE A 226 12.49 -1.09 10.32
CA ILE A 226 12.65 0.36 10.08
C ILE A 226 11.35 1.09 10.42
N GLY A 227 10.20 0.63 9.93
CA GLY A 227 8.90 1.24 10.20
C GLY A 227 8.59 1.28 11.71
N ARG A 228 8.79 0.18 12.42
CA ARG A 228 8.57 0.12 13.88
C ARG A 228 9.51 1.01 14.66
N LEU A 229 10.80 1.04 14.31
CA LEU A 229 11.80 1.91 14.97
C LEU A 229 11.46 3.39 14.80
N LEU A 230 10.95 3.80 13.65
CA LEU A 230 10.51 5.18 13.40
C LEU A 230 9.29 5.54 14.26
N ILE A 231 8.29 4.66 14.36
CA ILE A 231 7.11 4.89 15.20
C ILE A 231 7.49 4.98 16.69
N THR A 232 8.35 4.09 17.19
CA THR A 232 8.76 4.09 18.59
C THR A 232 9.57 5.34 18.96
N ARG A 233 10.41 5.85 18.07
CA ARG A 233 11.12 7.11 18.29
C ARG A 233 10.18 8.29 18.45
N LEU A 234 9.09 8.37 17.69
CA LEU A 234 8.07 9.41 17.85
C LEU A 234 7.36 9.35 19.20
N ALA A 235 6.96 8.15 19.62
CA ALA A 235 6.29 7.95 20.90
C ALA A 235 7.17 8.41 22.09
N LEU A 236 8.49 8.25 22.00
CA LEU A 236 9.44 8.69 23.02
C LEU A 236 9.64 10.22 23.04
N HIS A 237 9.59 10.89 21.88
CA HIS A 237 9.69 12.36 21.81
C HIS A 237 8.43 13.04 22.34
N GLY A 238 7.24 12.47 22.09
CA GLY A 238 5.97 12.97 22.62
C GLY A 238 5.89 12.93 24.16
N LYS A 239 6.44 11.90 24.79
CA LYS A 239 6.50 11.81 26.27
C LYS A 239 7.43 12.84 26.91
N ARG A 240 8.58 13.14 26.31
CA ARG A 240 9.52 14.14 26.85
C ARG A 240 8.97 15.57 26.84
N SER A 241 8.04 15.90 25.95
CA SER A 241 7.44 17.26 25.91
C SER A 241 6.23 17.41 26.83
N SER A 242 5.74 16.34 27.47
CA SER A 242 4.65 16.39 28.45
C SER A 242 5.15 16.47 29.90
N ASP A 243 6.43 16.26 30.14
CA ASP A 243 7.04 16.26 31.47
C ASP A 243 7.83 17.57 31.77
N VAL A 244 7.72 18.60 30.91
CA VAL A 244 8.21 19.96 31.05
C VAL A 244 7.05 20.94 30.99
#